data_490f7a658e5428b649da4b83721ef95f
#
_entry.id   490f7a658e5428b649da4b83721ef95f
#
_cell.length_a   1.000
_cell.length_b   1.000
_cell.length_c   1.000
_cell.angle_alpha   90.00
_cell.angle_beta   90.00
_cell.angle_gamma   90.00
#
_symmetry.space_group_name_H-M   'P 1'
#
loop_
_entity.id
_entity.type
_entity.pdbx_description
1 polymer ?
#
loop_
_entity_poly.entity_id
_entity_poly.type
_entity_poly.pdbx_seq_one_letter_code
_entity_poly.pdbx_strand_id
1 'polypeptide(L)'
;MNSIVKTLARSIREYKKTSILTPLLVTVEVVMECAIPFVIANLVNQMQAGCSMDVIVRYGTALLVMAVISLIFGGAAGATCANASAGFARNLRKDMFYKIQDYSFENIDKFSVSSLVTRLTTDISNVQMAYMMIIRVAVRCPLMLVFSFAMGFIMGGRLAMIFLFTIPLLLIGLLLVIRAATPLFRRVFRKYDALNDSVQENVQAMRVVKSYVREDYEKKKFAAAAENVQRDFTKAERIMALNGPMMQFCVYAGMVFVMSYGSYTVITSMGLDLNVGQMSSMLTYSFQILMSLMMLSMVFTMIIMSQESAERIVEVLSEESTLTSPANALTEVKDGSVDFDHVSFKYSKKAERNALSDIDLHIKSGEVIGILGGTGSSKSSLIQLIPRLYDVTEGSVKVGGVDVHKYDLETLRNQVAVVLQKNVLFSGTIKDNLRWGNPNATDAEMEEACRLAQADEFIQQFPQKYDTWIEQGGSNVSGGQKQRLCIARALLRKPKILILDDSTSAVDTATDAKIRQAFREKLPGTTRIIIAQRISSVQDADRILVLDNGQINGIGTHEELLATNKIYQEVYTSQTQGGGDFDKQGGEA
;
A
#
# COMPACT_ATOMS: atom_id res chain seq x y z
N MET A 1 -17.01 -6.33 -11.10
CA MET A 1 -17.02 -7.35 -10.04
C MET A 1 -16.39 -8.68 -10.45
N ASN A 2 -16.80 -9.36 -11.53
CA ASN A 2 -16.19 -10.65 -11.95
C ASN A 2 -14.67 -10.58 -12.22
N SER A 3 -14.15 -9.50 -12.79
CA SER A 3 -12.71 -9.32 -13.04
C SER A 3 -11.92 -9.18 -11.73
N ILE A 4 -12.44 -8.41 -10.78
CA ILE A 4 -11.82 -8.18 -9.46
C ILE A 4 -11.70 -9.50 -8.70
N VAL A 5 -12.81 -10.25 -8.58
CA VAL A 5 -12.83 -11.56 -7.90
C VAL A 5 -11.87 -12.54 -8.56
N LYS A 6 -11.81 -12.59 -9.90
CA LYS A 6 -10.90 -13.47 -10.64
C LYS A 6 -9.43 -13.14 -10.40
N THR A 7 -9.08 -11.85 -10.33
CA THR A 7 -7.71 -11.40 -10.06
C THR A 7 -7.29 -11.76 -8.64
N LEU A 8 -8.13 -11.44 -7.64
CA LEU A 8 -7.85 -11.75 -6.24
C LEU A 8 -7.79 -13.27 -5.97
N ALA A 9 -8.67 -14.06 -6.61
CA ALA A 9 -8.70 -15.51 -6.46
C ALA A 9 -7.40 -16.21 -6.92
N ARG A 10 -6.59 -15.57 -7.77
CA ARG A 10 -5.27 -16.10 -8.17
C ARG A 10 -4.31 -16.23 -6.98
N SER A 11 -4.45 -15.37 -5.98
CA SER A 11 -3.60 -15.37 -4.78
C SER A 11 -4.00 -16.41 -3.73
N ILE A 12 -5.08 -17.18 -3.94
CA ILE A 12 -5.47 -18.30 -3.04
C ILE A 12 -4.46 -19.45 -3.11
N ARG A 13 -3.97 -19.81 -4.29
CA ARG A 13 -2.91 -20.82 -4.57
C ARG A 13 -3.02 -22.08 -3.71
N GLU A 14 -2.03 -22.34 -2.84
CA GLU A 14 -1.93 -23.51 -1.97
C GLU A 14 -3.06 -23.63 -0.95
N TYR A 15 -3.76 -22.54 -0.65
CA TYR A 15 -4.86 -22.50 0.33
C TYR A 15 -6.22 -22.87 -0.24
N LYS A 16 -6.31 -23.34 -1.51
CA LYS A 16 -7.57 -23.80 -2.13
C LYS A 16 -8.22 -24.93 -1.34
N LYS A 17 -7.44 -25.88 -0.85
CA LYS A 17 -7.96 -27.02 -0.07
C LYS A 17 -8.64 -26.55 1.23
N THR A 18 -7.97 -25.70 2.00
CA THR A 18 -8.51 -25.15 3.24
C THR A 18 -9.71 -24.24 2.99
N SER A 19 -9.71 -23.48 1.88
CA SER A 19 -10.82 -22.62 1.47
C SER A 19 -12.09 -23.39 1.11
N ILE A 20 -11.96 -24.59 0.54
CA ILE A 20 -13.09 -25.49 0.21
C ILE A 20 -13.50 -26.32 1.42
N LEU A 21 -12.54 -26.71 2.25
CA LEU A 21 -12.81 -27.52 3.45
C LEU A 21 -13.62 -26.73 4.49
N THR A 22 -13.37 -25.42 4.62
CA THR A 22 -14.10 -24.56 5.57
C THR A 22 -15.62 -24.60 5.36
N PRO A 23 -16.18 -24.32 4.16
CA PRO A 23 -17.61 -24.45 3.91
C PRO A 23 -18.18 -25.85 4.19
N LEU A 24 -17.43 -26.91 3.91
CA LEU A 24 -17.87 -28.28 4.18
C LEU A 24 -17.99 -28.56 5.68
N LEU A 25 -16.99 -28.14 6.47
CA LEU A 25 -17.03 -28.26 7.93
C LEU A 25 -18.15 -27.43 8.55
N VAL A 26 -18.36 -26.21 8.06
CA VAL A 26 -19.47 -25.34 8.46
C VAL A 26 -20.82 -25.99 8.16
N THR A 27 -20.96 -26.68 7.03
CA THR A 27 -22.21 -27.39 6.68
C THR A 27 -22.54 -28.45 7.72
N VAL A 28 -21.56 -29.26 8.14
CA VAL A 28 -21.75 -30.27 9.18
C VAL A 28 -22.11 -29.62 10.53
N GLU A 29 -21.40 -28.55 10.91
CA GLU A 29 -21.70 -27.77 12.12
C GLU A 29 -23.16 -27.31 12.12
N VAL A 30 -23.64 -26.68 11.03
CA VAL A 30 -25.01 -26.18 10.88
C VAL A 30 -26.05 -27.30 10.94
N VAL A 31 -25.80 -28.43 10.30
CA VAL A 31 -26.69 -29.61 10.35
C VAL A 31 -26.85 -30.09 11.79
N MET A 32 -25.75 -30.21 12.55
CA MET A 32 -25.81 -30.60 13.96
C MET A 32 -26.58 -29.58 14.81
N GLU A 33 -26.30 -28.28 14.63
CA GLU A 33 -27.01 -27.21 15.34
C GLU A 33 -28.52 -27.19 15.06
N CYS A 34 -28.94 -27.49 13.82
CA CYS A 34 -30.36 -27.58 13.46
C CYS A 34 -31.01 -28.89 13.95
N ALA A 35 -30.24 -29.96 14.13
CA ALA A 35 -30.76 -31.24 14.63
C ALA A 35 -30.94 -31.26 16.17
N ILE A 36 -30.17 -30.48 16.94
CA ILE A 36 -30.26 -30.42 18.41
C ILE A 36 -31.66 -30.04 18.88
N PRO A 37 -32.34 -28.97 18.40
CA PRO A 37 -33.70 -28.64 18.83
C PRO A 37 -34.73 -29.74 18.52
N PHE A 38 -34.54 -30.50 17.45
CA PHE A 38 -35.37 -31.68 17.13
C PHE A 38 -35.25 -32.76 18.18
N VAL A 39 -34.03 -33.10 18.61
CA VAL A 39 -33.78 -34.09 19.64
C VAL A 39 -34.31 -33.62 20.99
N ILE A 40 -34.15 -32.31 21.31
CA ILE A 40 -34.72 -31.71 22.54
C ILE A 40 -36.25 -31.83 22.54
N ALA A 41 -36.90 -31.53 21.39
CA ALA A 41 -38.35 -31.67 21.30
C ALA A 41 -38.83 -33.08 21.60
N ASN A 42 -38.14 -34.08 21.05
CA ASN A 42 -38.48 -35.47 21.32
C ASN A 42 -38.28 -35.86 22.81
N LEU A 43 -37.20 -35.37 23.43
CA LEU A 43 -36.95 -35.54 24.85
C LEU A 43 -38.08 -34.95 25.71
N VAL A 44 -38.48 -33.69 25.43
CA VAL A 44 -39.54 -32.99 26.13
C VAL A 44 -40.88 -33.76 26.04
N ASN A 45 -41.20 -34.29 24.85
CA ASN A 45 -42.41 -35.07 24.63
C ASN A 45 -42.39 -36.40 25.41
N GLN A 46 -41.22 -37.08 25.44
CA GLN A 46 -41.06 -38.32 26.25
C GLN A 46 -41.17 -38.04 27.76
N MET A 47 -40.60 -36.91 28.22
CA MET A 47 -40.73 -36.50 29.63
C MET A 47 -42.19 -36.21 29.99
N GLN A 48 -42.93 -35.53 29.12
CA GLN A 48 -44.36 -35.27 29.31
C GLN A 48 -45.20 -36.58 29.36
N ALA A 49 -44.79 -37.60 28.60
CA ALA A 49 -45.42 -38.93 28.63
C ALA A 49 -45.03 -39.81 29.85
N GLY A 50 -44.16 -39.31 30.72
CA GLY A 50 -43.75 -40.04 31.94
C GLY A 50 -42.67 -41.11 31.68
N CYS A 51 -41.62 -40.78 30.88
CA CYS A 51 -40.56 -41.69 30.52
C CYS A 51 -39.66 -42.10 31.72
N SER A 52 -39.01 -43.27 31.60
CA SER A 52 -38.01 -43.74 32.56
C SER A 52 -36.72 -42.91 32.51
N MET A 53 -35.93 -42.94 33.59
CA MET A 53 -34.64 -42.25 33.66
C MET A 53 -33.66 -42.71 32.59
N ASP A 54 -33.71 -43.97 32.16
CA ASP A 54 -32.87 -44.50 31.07
C ASP A 54 -33.11 -43.79 29.74
N VAL A 55 -34.36 -43.41 29.47
CA VAL A 55 -34.68 -42.63 28.23
C VAL A 55 -34.06 -41.24 28.30
N ILE A 56 -34.17 -40.57 29.47
CA ILE A 56 -33.59 -39.24 29.69
C ILE A 56 -32.06 -39.29 29.52
N VAL A 57 -31.39 -40.30 30.08
CA VAL A 57 -29.94 -40.50 29.97
C VAL A 57 -29.54 -40.75 28.51
N ARG A 58 -30.30 -41.55 27.75
CA ARG A 58 -30.02 -41.79 26.32
C ARG A 58 -30.11 -40.51 25.50
N TYR A 59 -31.17 -39.72 25.65
CA TYR A 59 -31.31 -38.44 24.96
C TYR A 59 -30.25 -37.42 25.39
N GLY A 60 -29.94 -37.35 26.68
CA GLY A 60 -28.89 -36.50 27.23
C GLY A 60 -27.51 -36.84 26.66
N THR A 61 -27.21 -38.15 26.57
CA THR A 61 -25.97 -38.63 25.97
C THR A 61 -25.92 -38.28 24.46
N ALA A 62 -27.03 -38.47 23.73
CA ALA A 62 -27.10 -38.12 22.31
C ALA A 62 -26.87 -36.62 22.08
N LEU A 63 -27.51 -35.75 22.90
CA LEU A 63 -27.32 -34.30 22.87
C LEU A 63 -25.87 -33.90 23.15
N LEU A 64 -25.23 -34.55 24.14
CA LEU A 64 -23.84 -34.30 24.48
C LEU A 64 -22.92 -34.67 23.30
N VAL A 65 -23.15 -35.83 22.69
CA VAL A 65 -22.37 -36.27 21.50
C VAL A 65 -22.57 -35.30 20.37
N MET A 66 -23.80 -34.87 20.08
CA MET A 66 -24.07 -33.88 19.03
C MET A 66 -23.39 -32.52 19.29
N ALA A 67 -23.41 -32.07 20.55
CA ALA A 67 -22.73 -30.85 20.95
C ALA A 67 -21.20 -30.96 20.76
N VAL A 68 -20.61 -32.09 21.13
CA VAL A 68 -19.18 -32.36 20.95
C VAL A 68 -18.82 -32.41 19.44
N ILE A 69 -19.65 -33.05 18.61
CA ILE A 69 -19.45 -33.06 17.16
C ILE A 69 -19.52 -31.64 16.62
N SER A 70 -20.54 -30.86 16.99
CA SER A 70 -20.65 -29.44 16.57
C SER A 70 -19.43 -28.61 16.99
N LEU A 71 -18.94 -28.80 18.22
CA LEU A 71 -17.73 -28.13 18.72
C LEU A 71 -16.48 -28.49 17.88
N ILE A 72 -16.28 -29.76 17.58
CA ILE A 72 -15.13 -30.24 16.79
C ILE A 72 -15.18 -29.66 15.38
N PHE A 73 -16.32 -29.76 14.69
CA PHE A 73 -16.48 -29.25 13.34
C PHE A 73 -16.43 -27.72 13.27
N GLY A 74 -17.03 -27.02 14.22
CA GLY A 74 -16.97 -25.57 14.35
C GLY A 74 -15.55 -25.05 14.65
N GLY A 75 -14.82 -25.74 15.53
CA GLY A 75 -13.42 -25.47 15.82
C GLY A 75 -12.50 -25.72 14.61
N ALA A 76 -12.70 -26.86 13.93
CA ALA A 76 -11.97 -27.19 12.72
C ALA A 76 -12.27 -26.21 11.57
N ALA A 77 -13.55 -25.80 11.40
CA ALA A 77 -13.94 -24.77 10.45
C ALA A 77 -13.29 -23.42 10.76
N GLY A 78 -13.20 -23.05 12.05
CA GLY A 78 -12.49 -21.85 12.49
C GLY A 78 -11.01 -21.87 12.15
N ALA A 79 -10.34 -22.99 12.46
CA ALA A 79 -8.91 -23.16 12.20
C ALA A 79 -8.59 -23.16 10.70
N THR A 80 -9.38 -23.87 9.87
CA THR A 80 -9.20 -23.89 8.42
C THR A 80 -9.50 -22.54 7.79
N CYS A 81 -10.50 -21.82 8.27
CA CYS A 81 -10.85 -20.46 7.85
C CYS A 81 -9.72 -19.47 8.15
N ALA A 82 -9.17 -19.51 9.37
CA ALA A 82 -8.06 -18.65 9.78
C ALA A 82 -6.83 -18.89 8.92
N ASN A 83 -6.48 -20.17 8.69
CA ASN A 83 -5.35 -20.56 7.84
C ASN A 83 -5.57 -20.09 6.38
N ALA A 84 -6.75 -20.32 5.80
CA ALA A 84 -7.09 -19.91 4.44
C ALA A 84 -7.03 -18.39 4.27
N SER A 85 -7.62 -17.62 5.20
CA SER A 85 -7.68 -16.16 5.09
C SER A 85 -6.31 -15.50 5.35
N ALA A 86 -5.55 -15.96 6.33
CA ALA A 86 -4.20 -15.46 6.59
C ALA A 86 -3.24 -15.82 5.45
N GLY A 87 -3.33 -17.04 4.93
CA GLY A 87 -2.54 -17.48 3.78
C GLY A 87 -2.85 -16.71 2.51
N PHE A 88 -4.12 -16.48 2.23
CA PHE A 88 -4.55 -15.62 1.11
C PHE A 88 -3.97 -14.20 1.23
N ALA A 89 -4.06 -13.57 2.41
CA ALA A 89 -3.51 -12.24 2.64
C ALA A 89 -1.99 -12.19 2.52
N ARG A 90 -1.28 -13.24 2.99
CA ARG A 90 0.17 -13.38 2.81
C ARG A 90 0.55 -13.38 1.33
N ASN A 91 -0.14 -14.21 0.54
CA ASN A 91 0.12 -14.30 -0.90
C ASN A 91 -0.19 -12.98 -1.61
N LEU A 92 -1.30 -12.34 -1.24
CA LEU A 92 -1.71 -11.06 -1.83
C LEU A 92 -0.69 -9.95 -1.54
N ARG A 93 -0.17 -9.87 -0.28
CA ARG A 93 0.93 -8.95 0.07
C ARG A 93 2.18 -9.21 -0.75
N LYS A 94 2.54 -10.49 -0.90
CA LYS A 94 3.69 -10.90 -1.71
C LYS A 94 3.52 -10.48 -3.17
N ASP A 95 2.37 -10.79 -3.77
CA ASP A 95 2.07 -10.48 -5.16
C ASP A 95 2.11 -8.98 -5.43
N MET A 96 1.50 -8.19 -4.54
CA MET A 96 1.53 -6.73 -4.64
C MET A 96 2.93 -6.16 -4.46
N PHE A 97 3.67 -6.64 -3.45
CA PHE A 97 5.02 -6.15 -3.21
C PHE A 97 5.95 -6.42 -4.39
N TYR A 98 5.89 -7.64 -4.96
CA TYR A 98 6.69 -7.99 -6.13
C TYR A 98 6.29 -7.16 -7.34
N LYS A 99 4.99 -6.96 -7.55
CA LYS A 99 4.49 -6.13 -8.65
C LYS A 99 4.98 -4.68 -8.55
N ILE A 100 5.02 -4.10 -7.35
CA ILE A 100 5.55 -2.76 -7.11
C ILE A 100 7.06 -2.69 -7.37
N GLN A 101 7.82 -3.77 -7.10
CA GLN A 101 9.26 -3.80 -7.43
C GLN A 101 9.51 -3.80 -8.95
N ASP A 102 8.57 -4.33 -9.74
CA ASP A 102 8.67 -4.35 -11.21
C ASP A 102 8.23 -3.02 -11.86
N TYR A 103 7.72 -2.05 -11.10
CA TYR A 103 7.23 -0.77 -11.61
C TYR A 103 8.35 0.10 -12.16
N SER A 104 8.05 0.80 -13.25
CA SER A 104 8.83 1.94 -13.72
C SER A 104 8.62 3.16 -12.83
N PHE A 105 9.47 4.18 -12.97
CA PHE A 105 9.29 5.45 -12.28
C PHE A 105 7.96 6.12 -12.66
N GLU A 106 7.54 6.05 -13.93
CA GLU A 106 6.24 6.55 -14.38
C GLU A 106 5.07 5.87 -13.64
N ASN A 107 5.14 4.54 -13.42
CA ASN A 107 4.12 3.83 -12.62
C ASN A 107 4.15 4.27 -11.15
N ILE A 108 5.35 4.46 -10.56
CA ILE A 108 5.49 4.93 -9.17
C ILE A 108 4.94 6.35 -9.00
N ASP A 109 5.17 7.24 -9.97
CA ASP A 109 4.66 8.61 -9.94
C ASP A 109 3.13 8.68 -10.02
N LYS A 110 2.49 7.68 -10.65
CA LYS A 110 1.03 7.53 -10.69
C LYS A 110 0.44 7.25 -9.31
N PHE A 111 1.16 6.55 -8.45
CA PHE A 111 0.73 6.20 -7.11
C PHE A 111 1.54 6.96 -6.06
N SER A 112 0.87 7.60 -5.09
CA SER A 112 1.61 8.15 -3.95
C SER A 112 2.16 7.03 -3.06
N VAL A 113 3.34 7.23 -2.45
CA VAL A 113 3.95 6.25 -1.55
C VAL A 113 3.02 5.91 -0.38
N SER A 114 2.34 6.89 0.20
CA SER A 114 1.36 6.69 1.28
C SER A 114 0.19 5.80 0.83
N SER A 115 -0.29 5.99 -0.40
CA SER A 115 -1.35 5.15 -0.99
C SER A 115 -0.89 3.70 -1.15
N LEU A 116 0.32 3.46 -1.67
CA LEU A 116 0.86 2.11 -1.80
C LEU A 116 1.03 1.40 -0.45
N VAL A 117 1.50 2.12 0.58
CA VAL A 117 1.59 1.59 1.95
C VAL A 117 0.21 1.21 2.49
N THR A 118 -0.80 2.08 2.32
CA THR A 118 -2.18 1.81 2.76
C THR A 118 -2.75 0.58 2.05
N ARG A 119 -2.49 0.42 0.75
CA ARG A 119 -2.93 -0.75 -0.04
C ARG A 119 -2.27 -2.05 0.44
N LEU A 120 -0.97 -2.02 0.78
CA LEU A 120 -0.23 -3.17 1.30
C LEU A 120 -0.61 -3.58 2.73
N THR A 121 -1.18 -2.66 3.51
CA THR A 121 -1.53 -2.86 4.92
C THR A 121 -3.03 -2.94 5.14
N THR A 122 -3.71 -1.80 5.15
CA THR A 122 -5.12 -1.69 5.51
C THR A 122 -6.04 -2.34 4.49
N ASP A 123 -5.84 -2.08 3.18
CA ASP A 123 -6.71 -2.63 2.14
C ASP A 123 -6.64 -4.14 2.07
N ILE A 124 -5.45 -4.73 2.18
CA ILE A 124 -5.30 -6.19 2.24
C ILE A 124 -5.99 -6.75 3.50
N SER A 125 -5.90 -6.07 4.64
CA SER A 125 -6.57 -6.52 5.86
C SER A 125 -8.10 -6.48 5.74
N ASN A 126 -8.66 -5.47 5.07
CA ASN A 126 -10.09 -5.39 4.76
C ASN A 126 -10.54 -6.53 3.85
N VAL A 127 -9.78 -6.80 2.78
CA VAL A 127 -10.07 -7.90 1.85
C VAL A 127 -9.89 -9.27 2.52
N GLN A 128 -8.90 -9.43 3.40
CA GLN A 128 -8.73 -10.64 4.22
C GLN A 128 -9.95 -10.90 5.11
N MET A 129 -10.46 -9.86 5.80
CA MET A 129 -11.64 -9.96 6.66
C MET A 129 -12.88 -10.33 5.84
N ALA A 130 -13.08 -9.69 4.70
CA ALA A 130 -14.18 -10.02 3.79
C ALA A 130 -14.08 -11.46 3.29
N TYR A 131 -12.89 -11.92 2.91
CA TYR A 131 -12.66 -13.30 2.48
C TYR A 131 -12.99 -14.30 3.58
N MET A 132 -12.56 -14.04 4.82
CA MET A 132 -12.89 -14.85 5.99
C MET A 132 -14.42 -14.94 6.19
N MET A 133 -15.11 -13.79 6.09
CA MET A 133 -16.57 -13.73 6.20
C MET A 133 -17.27 -14.50 5.08
N ILE A 134 -16.76 -14.42 3.86
CA ILE A 134 -17.34 -15.12 2.71
C ILE A 134 -17.24 -16.65 2.86
N ILE A 135 -16.07 -17.19 3.20
CA ILE A 135 -15.89 -18.66 3.23
C ILE A 135 -16.51 -19.32 4.45
N ARG A 136 -16.82 -18.57 5.52
CA ARG A 136 -17.40 -19.11 6.76
C ARG A 136 -18.82 -18.61 6.98
N VAL A 137 -19.01 -17.30 7.18
CA VAL A 137 -20.29 -16.75 7.65
C VAL A 137 -21.31 -16.67 6.51
N ALA A 138 -20.89 -16.25 5.30
CA ALA A 138 -21.78 -16.18 4.12
C ALA A 138 -22.26 -17.58 3.66
N VAL A 139 -21.57 -18.66 4.04
CA VAL A 139 -22.02 -20.04 3.82
C VAL A 139 -22.91 -20.48 4.97
N ARG A 140 -22.51 -20.22 6.22
CA ARG A 140 -23.26 -20.62 7.42
C ARG A 140 -24.67 -20.03 7.46
N CYS A 141 -24.81 -18.72 7.21
CA CYS A 141 -26.09 -18.02 7.39
C CYS A 141 -27.20 -18.52 6.45
N PRO A 142 -26.98 -18.66 5.11
CA PRO A 142 -27.99 -19.23 4.24
C PRO A 142 -28.33 -20.68 4.55
N LEU A 143 -27.32 -21.51 4.89
CA LEU A 143 -27.56 -22.90 5.28
C LEU A 143 -28.41 -22.98 6.56
N MET A 144 -28.05 -22.19 7.59
CA MET A 144 -28.80 -22.12 8.85
C MET A 144 -30.23 -21.67 8.59
N LEU A 145 -30.44 -20.67 7.74
CA LEU A 145 -31.76 -20.18 7.37
C LEU A 145 -32.58 -21.28 6.68
N VAL A 146 -32.02 -21.95 5.69
CA VAL A 146 -32.71 -23.02 4.94
C VAL A 146 -33.02 -24.23 5.83
N PHE A 147 -32.05 -24.70 6.60
CA PHE A 147 -32.26 -25.85 7.49
C PHE A 147 -33.22 -25.52 8.63
N SER A 148 -33.07 -24.36 9.31
CA SER A 148 -34.01 -23.97 10.38
C SER A 148 -35.41 -23.74 9.85
N PHE A 149 -35.58 -23.18 8.65
CA PHE A 149 -36.86 -23.04 8.00
C PHE A 149 -37.51 -24.40 7.67
N ALA A 150 -36.74 -25.30 7.06
CA ALA A 150 -37.22 -26.67 6.76
C ALA A 150 -37.62 -27.44 8.03
N MET A 151 -36.75 -27.41 9.06
CA MET A 151 -37.04 -28.05 10.34
C MET A 151 -38.25 -27.41 11.06
N GLY A 152 -38.38 -26.07 10.94
CA GLY A 152 -39.55 -25.37 11.45
C GLY A 152 -40.85 -25.86 10.80
N PHE A 153 -40.87 -26.13 9.49
CA PHE A 153 -42.03 -26.69 8.79
C PHE A 153 -42.29 -28.17 9.21
N ILE A 154 -41.24 -28.98 9.36
CA ILE A 154 -41.34 -30.37 9.76
C ILE A 154 -41.93 -30.48 11.17
N MET A 155 -41.49 -29.59 12.08
CA MET A 155 -41.88 -29.64 13.50
C MET A 155 -43.18 -28.88 13.80
N GLY A 156 -43.35 -27.72 13.18
CA GLY A 156 -44.46 -26.81 13.52
C GLY A 156 -45.65 -26.83 12.56
N GLY A 157 -45.54 -27.53 11.41
CA GLY A 157 -46.59 -27.61 10.42
C GLY A 157 -47.19 -26.22 10.04
N ARG A 158 -48.49 -26.01 10.37
CA ARG A 158 -49.17 -24.71 10.10
C ARG A 158 -48.57 -23.54 10.91
N LEU A 159 -48.00 -23.80 12.07
CA LEU A 159 -47.33 -22.76 12.89
C LEU A 159 -46.16 -22.12 12.16
N ALA A 160 -45.43 -22.88 11.33
CA ALA A 160 -44.30 -22.39 10.56
C ALA A 160 -44.66 -21.35 9.48
N MET A 161 -45.97 -21.18 9.18
CA MET A 161 -46.42 -20.11 8.29
C MET A 161 -46.01 -18.71 8.78
N ILE A 162 -45.76 -18.52 10.06
CA ILE A 162 -45.26 -17.26 10.61
C ILE A 162 -43.91 -16.85 9.96
N PHE A 163 -43.08 -17.80 9.58
CA PHE A 163 -41.78 -17.52 8.92
C PHE A 163 -41.96 -16.94 7.53
N LEU A 164 -43.07 -17.28 6.82
CA LEU A 164 -43.40 -16.69 5.52
C LEU A 164 -43.75 -15.20 5.62
N PHE A 165 -44.10 -14.71 6.79
CA PHE A 165 -44.39 -13.29 7.04
C PHE A 165 -43.20 -12.58 7.68
N THR A 166 -42.54 -13.19 8.65
CA THR A 166 -41.43 -12.55 9.39
C THR A 166 -40.15 -12.43 8.54
N ILE A 167 -39.82 -13.44 7.73
CA ILE A 167 -38.61 -13.40 6.89
C ILE A 167 -38.71 -12.29 5.81
N PRO A 168 -39.77 -12.20 4.98
CA PRO A 168 -39.88 -11.11 4.02
C PRO A 168 -39.98 -9.73 4.68
N LEU A 169 -40.68 -9.60 5.81
CA LEU A 169 -40.76 -8.35 6.55
C LEU A 169 -39.39 -7.85 6.97
N LEU A 170 -38.57 -8.74 7.56
CA LEU A 170 -37.20 -8.42 7.95
C LEU A 170 -36.30 -8.13 6.74
N LEU A 171 -36.41 -8.91 5.67
CA LEU A 171 -35.61 -8.72 4.45
C LEU A 171 -35.92 -7.37 3.83
N ILE A 172 -37.19 -7.00 3.70
CA ILE A 172 -37.62 -5.69 3.16
C ILE A 172 -37.13 -4.57 4.07
N GLY A 173 -37.34 -4.68 5.39
CA GLY A 173 -36.87 -3.69 6.35
C GLY A 173 -35.36 -3.50 6.30
N LEU A 174 -34.61 -4.59 6.24
CA LEU A 174 -33.15 -4.57 6.12
C LEU A 174 -32.69 -3.91 4.82
N LEU A 175 -33.30 -4.26 3.67
CA LEU A 175 -33.00 -3.65 2.38
C LEU A 175 -33.30 -2.14 2.38
N LEU A 176 -34.37 -1.72 3.02
CA LEU A 176 -34.71 -0.30 3.16
C LEU A 176 -33.66 0.44 4.02
N VAL A 177 -33.26 -0.14 5.14
CA VAL A 177 -32.21 0.43 6.02
C VAL A 177 -30.87 0.53 5.25
N ILE A 178 -30.46 -0.53 4.58
CA ILE A 178 -29.21 -0.54 3.79
C ILE A 178 -29.27 0.53 2.70
N ARG A 179 -30.37 0.58 1.93
CA ARG A 179 -30.55 1.55 0.83
C ARG A 179 -30.53 2.99 1.33
N ALA A 180 -31.10 3.27 2.50
CA ALA A 180 -31.11 4.60 3.11
C ALA A 180 -29.76 4.97 3.75
N ALA A 181 -29.08 4.03 4.37
CA ALA A 181 -27.81 4.27 5.06
C ALA A 181 -26.60 4.41 4.10
N THR A 182 -26.54 3.62 3.02
CA THR A 182 -25.40 3.58 2.09
C THR A 182 -24.99 4.96 1.55
N PRO A 183 -25.90 5.84 1.04
CA PRO A 183 -25.50 7.14 0.53
C PRO A 183 -25.01 8.09 1.63
N LEU A 184 -25.48 7.92 2.86
CA LEU A 184 -25.01 8.69 4.01
C LEU A 184 -23.61 8.28 4.41
N PHE A 185 -23.33 6.98 4.51
CA PHE A 185 -21.99 6.49 4.80
C PHE A 185 -20.98 6.93 3.74
N ARG A 186 -21.31 6.91 2.45
CA ARG A 186 -20.45 7.44 1.39
C ARG A 186 -20.11 8.93 1.57
N ARG A 187 -21.05 9.73 2.10
CA ARG A 187 -20.78 11.14 2.44
C ARG A 187 -19.87 11.26 3.66
N VAL A 188 -20.12 10.45 4.67
CA VAL A 188 -19.30 10.41 5.89
C VAL A 188 -17.87 10.06 5.55
N PHE A 189 -17.62 9.00 4.78
CA PHE A 189 -16.26 8.59 4.41
C PHE A 189 -15.51 9.70 3.65
N ARG A 190 -16.14 10.36 2.67
CA ARG A 190 -15.51 11.50 1.98
C ARG A 190 -15.14 12.66 2.90
N LYS A 191 -15.98 12.94 3.90
CA LYS A 191 -15.68 13.97 4.91
C LYS A 191 -14.60 13.52 5.88
N TYR A 192 -14.55 12.23 6.16
CA TYR A 192 -13.52 11.63 7.01
C TYR A 192 -12.15 11.68 6.34
N ASP A 193 -12.10 11.42 5.02
CA ASP A 193 -10.87 11.56 4.24
C ASP A 193 -10.37 13.01 4.28
N ALA A 194 -11.25 14.00 4.05
CA ALA A 194 -10.90 15.43 4.14
C ALA A 194 -10.45 15.84 5.56
N LEU A 195 -11.02 15.24 6.61
CA LEU A 195 -10.57 15.45 7.99
C LEU A 195 -9.16 14.87 8.20
N ASN A 196 -8.90 13.65 7.71
CA ASN A 196 -7.59 13.01 7.80
C ASN A 196 -6.52 13.81 7.06
N ASP A 197 -6.82 14.30 5.85
CA ASP A 197 -5.92 15.16 5.07
C ASP A 197 -5.56 16.44 5.87
N SER A 198 -6.56 17.08 6.48
CA SER A 198 -6.35 18.26 7.32
C SER A 198 -5.50 17.96 8.56
N VAL A 199 -5.69 16.82 9.21
CA VAL A 199 -4.87 16.38 10.35
C VAL A 199 -3.43 16.11 9.90
N GLN A 200 -3.26 15.41 8.78
CA GLN A 200 -1.93 15.11 8.24
C GLN A 200 -1.16 16.38 7.88
N GLU A 201 -1.84 17.34 7.20
CA GLU A 201 -1.27 18.65 6.88
C GLU A 201 -0.83 19.39 8.16
N ASN A 202 -1.70 19.45 9.17
CA ASN A 202 -1.41 20.12 10.43
C ASN A 202 -0.23 19.49 11.17
N VAL A 203 -0.18 18.15 11.27
CA VAL A 203 0.92 17.43 11.93
C VAL A 203 2.24 17.66 11.21
N GLN A 204 2.25 17.61 9.87
CA GLN A 204 3.45 17.90 9.08
C GLN A 204 3.91 19.35 9.22
N ALA A 205 2.98 20.29 9.27
CA ALA A 205 3.22 21.72 9.42
C ALA A 205 3.26 22.20 10.88
N MET A 206 3.31 21.31 11.88
CA MET A 206 3.21 21.67 13.30
C MET A 206 4.23 22.73 13.73
N ARG A 207 5.44 22.68 13.19
CA ARG A 207 6.47 23.72 13.47
C ARG A 207 6.04 25.08 12.96
N VAL A 208 5.38 25.16 11.81
CA VAL A 208 4.84 26.39 11.23
C VAL A 208 3.69 26.90 12.10
N VAL A 209 2.73 26.03 12.45
CA VAL A 209 1.60 26.38 13.33
C VAL A 209 2.11 27.00 14.63
N LYS A 210 3.15 26.39 15.24
CA LYS A 210 3.77 26.86 16.47
C LYS A 210 4.51 28.19 16.29
N SER A 211 5.30 28.32 15.23
CA SER A 211 6.08 29.55 14.98
C SER A 211 5.21 30.78 14.70
N TYR A 212 4.02 30.57 14.13
CA TYR A 212 3.07 31.67 13.86
C TYR A 212 1.96 31.81 14.91
N VAL A 213 2.01 31.02 16.01
CA VAL A 213 1.02 31.04 17.11
C VAL A 213 -0.41 30.89 16.59
N ARG A 214 -0.63 29.87 15.71
CA ARG A 214 -1.92 29.64 15.04
C ARG A 214 -2.68 28.44 15.58
N GLU A 215 -2.34 27.92 16.76
CA GLU A 215 -2.97 26.77 17.36
C GLU A 215 -4.48 26.91 17.52
N ASP A 216 -4.96 28.08 17.94
CA ASP A 216 -6.40 28.31 18.16
C ASP A 216 -7.18 28.38 16.84
N TYR A 217 -6.56 28.88 15.78
CA TYR A 217 -7.14 28.80 14.44
C TYR A 217 -7.29 27.36 13.97
N GLU A 218 -6.23 26.54 14.08
CA GLU A 218 -6.25 25.13 13.70
C GLU A 218 -7.21 24.32 14.54
N LYS A 219 -7.31 24.57 15.87
CA LYS A 219 -8.32 23.95 16.73
C LYS A 219 -9.75 24.24 16.26
N LYS A 220 -10.06 25.48 15.87
CA LYS A 220 -11.38 25.85 15.34
C LYS A 220 -11.66 25.18 13.99
N LYS A 221 -10.68 25.16 13.08
CA LYS A 221 -10.76 24.50 11.77
C LYS A 221 -11.05 22.99 11.94
N PHE A 222 -10.29 22.33 12.81
CA PHE A 222 -10.49 20.93 13.13
C PHE A 222 -11.86 20.66 13.78
N ALA A 223 -12.25 21.47 14.76
CA ALA A 223 -13.55 21.32 15.44
C ALA A 223 -14.71 21.40 14.46
N ALA A 224 -14.69 22.37 13.54
CA ALA A 224 -15.72 22.51 12.51
C ALA A 224 -15.78 21.29 11.56
N ALA A 225 -14.62 20.77 11.15
CA ALA A 225 -14.54 19.57 10.32
C ALA A 225 -15.06 18.33 11.08
N ALA A 226 -14.65 18.14 12.33
CA ALA A 226 -15.09 17.04 13.19
C ALA A 226 -16.60 17.09 13.46
N GLU A 227 -17.18 18.28 13.71
CA GLU A 227 -18.62 18.46 13.88
C GLU A 227 -19.40 18.10 12.61
N ASN A 228 -18.89 18.44 11.44
CA ASN A 228 -19.49 18.08 10.16
C ASN A 228 -19.50 16.57 9.93
N VAL A 229 -18.43 15.86 10.33
CA VAL A 229 -18.37 14.39 10.29
C VAL A 229 -19.36 13.81 11.29
N GLN A 230 -19.33 14.28 12.55
CA GLN A 230 -20.23 13.83 13.61
C GLN A 230 -21.70 13.94 13.21
N ARG A 231 -22.11 15.10 12.64
CA ARG A 231 -23.49 15.34 12.24
C ARG A 231 -24.00 14.34 11.19
N ASP A 232 -23.19 14.07 10.17
CA ASP A 232 -23.58 13.13 9.10
C ASP A 232 -23.46 11.68 9.57
N PHE A 233 -22.46 11.35 10.39
CA PHE A 233 -22.32 10.05 11.01
C PHE A 233 -23.51 9.73 11.92
N THR A 234 -23.92 10.69 12.77
CA THR A 234 -25.09 10.54 13.62
C THR A 234 -26.39 10.27 12.81
N LYS A 235 -26.55 10.90 11.63
CA LYS A 235 -27.69 10.61 10.74
C LYS A 235 -27.65 9.18 10.20
N ALA A 236 -26.48 8.74 9.75
CA ALA A 236 -26.29 7.39 9.24
C ALA A 236 -26.56 6.33 10.34
N GLU A 237 -25.97 6.55 11.53
CA GLU A 237 -26.14 5.65 12.69
C GLU A 237 -27.58 5.61 13.19
N ARG A 238 -28.33 6.71 13.18
CA ARG A 238 -29.76 6.70 13.54
C ARG A 238 -30.58 5.79 12.65
N ILE A 239 -30.27 5.73 11.35
CA ILE A 239 -30.94 4.81 10.43
C ILE A 239 -30.52 3.37 10.69
N MET A 240 -29.22 3.13 10.90
CA MET A 240 -28.70 1.80 11.23
C MET A 240 -29.24 1.30 12.57
N ALA A 241 -29.39 2.18 13.56
CA ALA A 241 -29.92 1.86 14.87
C ALA A 241 -31.35 1.31 14.83
N LEU A 242 -32.16 1.59 13.78
CA LEU A 242 -33.49 1.00 13.59
C LEU A 242 -33.45 -0.51 13.35
N ASN A 243 -32.30 -1.05 12.90
CA ASN A 243 -32.16 -2.47 12.61
C ASN A 243 -32.34 -3.32 13.87
N GLY A 244 -31.74 -2.91 15.00
CA GLY A 244 -31.89 -3.61 16.29
C GLY A 244 -33.32 -3.71 16.78
N PRO A 245 -34.04 -2.60 17.01
CA PRO A 245 -35.45 -2.61 17.44
C PRO A 245 -36.38 -3.35 16.48
N MET A 246 -36.20 -3.19 15.17
CA MET A 246 -37.01 -3.88 14.15
C MET A 246 -36.83 -5.40 14.26
N MET A 247 -35.61 -5.86 14.40
CA MET A 247 -35.30 -7.26 14.60
C MET A 247 -35.88 -7.77 15.91
N GLN A 248 -35.68 -7.03 17.02
CA GLN A 248 -36.20 -7.38 18.32
C GLN A 248 -37.72 -7.48 18.32
N PHE A 249 -38.39 -6.57 17.63
CA PHE A 249 -39.83 -6.63 17.43
C PHE A 249 -40.27 -7.92 16.72
N CYS A 250 -39.60 -8.29 15.62
CA CYS A 250 -39.88 -9.52 14.88
C CYS A 250 -39.66 -10.78 15.74
N VAL A 251 -38.57 -10.79 16.56
CA VAL A 251 -38.31 -11.88 17.49
C VAL A 251 -39.47 -12.04 18.50
N TYR A 252 -39.84 -10.95 19.18
CA TYR A 252 -40.91 -11.01 20.19
C TYR A 252 -42.28 -11.25 19.57
N ALA A 253 -42.59 -10.63 18.42
CA ALA A 253 -43.85 -10.90 17.74
C ALA A 253 -43.97 -12.38 17.31
N GLY A 254 -42.86 -12.95 16.78
CA GLY A 254 -42.80 -14.37 16.45
C GLY A 254 -42.95 -15.26 17.69
N MET A 255 -42.25 -14.91 18.78
CA MET A 255 -42.34 -15.63 20.04
C MET A 255 -43.77 -15.59 20.64
N VAL A 256 -44.40 -14.42 20.71
CA VAL A 256 -45.77 -14.26 21.17
C VAL A 256 -46.75 -15.06 20.32
N PHE A 257 -46.60 -15.01 18.98
CA PHE A 257 -47.41 -15.78 18.07
C PHE A 257 -47.26 -17.30 18.28
N VAL A 258 -46.01 -17.79 18.32
CA VAL A 258 -45.72 -19.22 18.55
C VAL A 258 -46.27 -19.68 19.90
N MET A 259 -46.07 -18.88 20.96
CA MET A 259 -46.60 -19.21 22.28
C MET A 259 -48.12 -19.17 22.34
N SER A 260 -48.78 -18.13 21.82
CA SER A 260 -50.22 -17.96 21.89
C SER A 260 -50.97 -18.97 21.01
N TYR A 261 -50.65 -18.96 19.70
CA TYR A 261 -51.32 -19.87 18.75
C TYR A 261 -50.87 -21.32 18.93
N GLY A 262 -49.59 -21.55 19.28
CA GLY A 262 -49.05 -22.87 19.59
C GLY A 262 -49.74 -23.48 20.82
N SER A 263 -49.82 -22.74 21.93
CA SER A 263 -50.54 -23.21 23.13
C SER A 263 -52.03 -23.48 22.85
N TYR A 264 -52.69 -22.59 22.10
CA TYR A 264 -54.08 -22.84 21.66
C TYR A 264 -54.20 -24.15 20.89
N THR A 265 -53.31 -24.39 19.90
CA THR A 265 -53.30 -25.63 19.11
C THR A 265 -53.00 -26.86 19.96
N VAL A 266 -52.04 -26.80 20.84
CA VAL A 266 -51.70 -27.92 21.76
C VAL A 266 -52.90 -28.31 22.66
N ILE A 267 -53.58 -27.31 23.20
CA ILE A 267 -54.72 -27.54 24.11
C ILE A 267 -55.93 -28.08 23.33
N THR A 268 -56.25 -27.47 22.18
CA THR A 268 -57.47 -27.85 21.39
C THR A 268 -57.29 -29.21 20.70
N SER A 269 -56.10 -29.54 20.23
CA SER A 269 -55.80 -30.84 19.61
C SER A 269 -55.39 -31.93 20.60
N MET A 270 -55.38 -31.63 21.90
CA MET A 270 -54.86 -32.55 22.95
C MET A 270 -53.44 -33.10 22.60
N GLY A 271 -52.63 -32.29 21.93
CA GLY A 271 -51.26 -32.67 21.54
C GLY A 271 -51.16 -33.50 20.26
N LEU A 272 -52.28 -33.76 19.53
CA LEU A 272 -52.26 -34.57 18.29
C LEU A 272 -51.71 -33.81 17.09
N ASP A 273 -52.05 -32.52 16.93
CA ASP A 273 -51.58 -31.69 15.80
C ASP A 273 -50.24 -31.01 16.11
N LEU A 274 -50.03 -30.67 17.40
CA LEU A 274 -48.83 -30.03 17.89
C LEU A 274 -48.61 -30.40 19.35
N ASN A 275 -47.38 -30.80 19.68
CA ASN A 275 -47.03 -31.11 21.08
C ASN A 275 -46.07 -30.04 21.67
N VAL A 276 -45.88 -30.10 23.00
CA VAL A 276 -45.09 -29.09 23.75
C VAL A 276 -43.64 -29.05 23.30
N GLY A 277 -43.06 -30.21 23.00
CA GLY A 277 -41.68 -30.28 22.51
C GLY A 277 -41.50 -29.61 21.11
N GLN A 278 -42.47 -29.83 20.21
CA GLN A 278 -42.50 -29.18 18.91
C GLN A 278 -42.64 -27.65 19.03
N MET A 279 -43.51 -27.18 19.91
CA MET A 279 -43.65 -25.77 20.20
C MET A 279 -42.37 -25.15 20.75
N SER A 280 -41.67 -25.83 21.64
CA SER A 280 -40.38 -25.41 22.20
C SER A 280 -39.30 -25.29 21.11
N SER A 281 -39.19 -26.30 20.23
CA SER A 281 -38.22 -26.21 19.12
C SER A 281 -38.54 -25.14 18.11
N MET A 282 -39.82 -24.81 17.88
CA MET A 282 -40.22 -23.68 17.01
C MET A 282 -39.70 -22.34 17.53
N LEU A 283 -39.64 -22.13 18.83
CA LEU A 283 -39.03 -20.92 19.41
C LEU A 283 -37.53 -20.86 19.10
N THR A 284 -36.83 -21.98 19.19
CA THR A 284 -35.39 -22.06 18.87
C THR A 284 -35.15 -21.81 17.40
N TYR A 285 -35.91 -22.44 16.49
CA TYR A 285 -35.78 -22.20 15.05
C TYR A 285 -36.11 -20.75 14.67
N SER A 286 -37.12 -20.12 15.29
CA SER A 286 -37.44 -18.71 15.11
C SER A 286 -36.22 -17.83 15.41
N PHE A 287 -35.58 -18.08 16.57
CA PHE A 287 -34.38 -17.34 16.95
C PHE A 287 -33.20 -17.58 15.97
N GLN A 288 -32.95 -18.82 15.57
CA GLN A 288 -31.89 -19.15 14.62
C GLN A 288 -32.07 -18.48 13.26
N ILE A 289 -33.30 -18.45 12.72
CA ILE A 289 -33.64 -17.79 11.45
C ILE A 289 -33.35 -16.29 11.54
N LEU A 290 -33.80 -15.63 12.61
CA LEU A 290 -33.64 -14.19 12.77
C LEU A 290 -32.19 -13.79 12.98
N MET A 291 -31.45 -14.56 13.77
CA MET A 291 -30.00 -14.34 13.97
C MET A 291 -29.20 -14.54 12.66
N SER A 292 -29.58 -15.54 11.86
CA SER A 292 -28.94 -15.78 10.57
C SER A 292 -29.16 -14.63 9.57
N LEU A 293 -30.36 -14.02 9.56
CA LEU A 293 -30.64 -12.84 8.76
C LEU A 293 -29.83 -11.62 9.19
N MET A 294 -29.66 -11.41 10.51
CA MET A 294 -28.84 -10.32 11.04
C MET A 294 -27.36 -10.50 10.66
N MET A 295 -26.83 -11.69 10.83
CA MET A 295 -25.45 -12.01 10.45
C MET A 295 -25.23 -11.84 8.95
N LEU A 296 -26.20 -12.24 8.13
CA LEU A 296 -26.12 -12.06 6.66
C LEU A 296 -26.04 -10.58 6.29
N SER A 297 -26.80 -9.71 6.97
CA SER A 297 -26.72 -8.25 6.80
C SER A 297 -25.31 -7.72 7.10
N MET A 298 -24.71 -8.18 8.20
CA MET A 298 -23.34 -7.79 8.56
C MET A 298 -22.33 -8.22 7.50
N VAL A 299 -22.48 -9.43 6.96
CA VAL A 299 -21.62 -9.93 5.87
C VAL A 299 -21.73 -9.05 4.61
N PHE A 300 -22.96 -8.69 4.20
CA PHE A 300 -23.16 -7.80 3.07
C PHE A 300 -22.51 -6.43 3.26
N THR A 301 -22.68 -5.84 4.44
CA THR A 301 -22.02 -4.55 4.76
C THR A 301 -20.51 -4.66 4.65
N MET A 302 -19.93 -5.73 5.21
CA MET A 302 -18.47 -5.95 5.16
C MET A 302 -17.95 -6.15 3.74
N ILE A 303 -18.68 -6.89 2.89
CA ILE A 303 -18.33 -7.07 1.48
C ILE A 303 -18.36 -5.73 0.73
N ILE A 304 -19.39 -4.91 0.96
CA ILE A 304 -19.50 -3.58 0.33
C ILE A 304 -18.34 -2.67 0.76
N MET A 305 -18.01 -2.64 2.05
CA MET A 305 -16.89 -1.84 2.56
C MET A 305 -15.54 -2.29 2.02
N SER A 306 -15.35 -3.60 1.80
CA SER A 306 -14.10 -4.14 1.27
C SER A 306 -13.98 -4.02 -0.26
N GLN A 307 -15.05 -3.70 -0.97
CA GLN A 307 -15.04 -3.61 -2.43
C GLN A 307 -14.08 -2.54 -2.93
N GLU A 308 -14.07 -1.36 -2.31
CA GLU A 308 -13.16 -0.27 -2.68
C GLU A 308 -11.69 -0.65 -2.42
N SER A 309 -11.41 -1.29 -1.29
CA SER A 309 -10.08 -1.84 -1.00
C SER A 309 -9.66 -2.88 -2.03
N ALA A 310 -10.58 -3.75 -2.47
CA ALA A 310 -10.33 -4.74 -3.50
C ALA A 310 -10.04 -4.09 -4.88
N GLU A 311 -10.76 -3.03 -5.24
CA GLU A 311 -10.54 -2.28 -6.48
C GLU A 311 -9.15 -1.63 -6.49
N ARG A 312 -8.75 -0.99 -5.39
CA ARG A 312 -7.41 -0.38 -5.25
C ARG A 312 -6.28 -1.41 -5.32
N ILE A 313 -6.48 -2.60 -4.75
CA ILE A 313 -5.50 -3.70 -4.86
C ILE A 313 -5.39 -4.19 -6.31
N VAL A 314 -6.52 -4.40 -6.98
CA VAL A 314 -6.54 -4.87 -8.37
C VAL A 314 -5.94 -3.83 -9.32
N GLU A 315 -6.12 -2.54 -9.05
CA GLU A 315 -5.46 -1.48 -9.81
C GLU A 315 -3.93 -1.65 -9.78
N VAL A 316 -3.35 -1.90 -8.60
CA VAL A 316 -1.90 -2.17 -8.48
C VAL A 316 -1.52 -3.48 -9.18
N LEU A 317 -2.26 -4.57 -8.99
CA LEU A 317 -1.90 -5.86 -9.60
C LEU A 317 -2.03 -5.89 -11.13
N SER A 318 -2.90 -5.05 -11.70
CA SER A 318 -3.13 -4.97 -13.15
C SER A 318 -2.32 -3.89 -13.84
N GLU A 319 -1.65 -3.02 -13.11
CA GLU A 319 -0.74 -2.03 -13.70
C GLU A 319 0.48 -2.74 -14.29
N GLU A 320 0.80 -2.43 -15.54
CA GLU A 320 1.96 -3.00 -16.24
C GLU A 320 3.10 -1.99 -16.25
N SER A 321 4.34 -2.48 -16.09
CA SER A 321 5.52 -1.64 -16.19
C SER A 321 5.63 -1.07 -17.60
N THR A 322 5.83 0.24 -17.72
CA THR A 322 6.02 0.92 -19.01
C THR A 322 7.41 0.66 -19.56
N LEU A 323 8.37 0.26 -18.70
CA LEU A 323 9.75 -0.02 -19.09
C LEU A 323 10.02 -1.52 -19.00
N THR A 324 10.39 -2.11 -20.13
CA THR A 324 10.77 -3.51 -20.24
C THR A 324 12.06 -3.66 -21.04
N SER A 325 12.85 -4.68 -20.71
CA SER A 325 14.00 -5.07 -21.53
C SER A 325 13.51 -5.81 -22.78
N PRO A 326 14.10 -5.56 -23.98
CA PRO A 326 13.75 -6.31 -25.19
C PRO A 326 14.21 -7.78 -25.08
N ALA A 327 13.59 -8.65 -25.88
CA ALA A 327 13.90 -10.10 -25.86
C ALA A 327 15.38 -10.41 -26.20
N ASN A 328 16.00 -9.57 -27.04
CA ASN A 328 17.41 -9.67 -27.45
C ASN A 328 18.22 -8.49 -26.87
N ALA A 329 18.04 -8.23 -25.59
CA ALA A 329 18.73 -7.13 -24.92
C ALA A 329 20.25 -7.32 -24.91
N LEU A 330 20.97 -6.22 -25.11
CA LEU A 330 22.42 -6.20 -24.97
C LEU A 330 22.80 -6.21 -23.49
N THR A 331 23.75 -7.06 -23.14
CA THR A 331 24.22 -7.28 -21.75
C THR A 331 25.61 -6.68 -21.49
N GLU A 332 26.11 -5.83 -22.39
CA GLU A 332 27.38 -5.14 -22.23
C GLU A 332 27.29 -3.71 -22.76
N VAL A 333 27.73 -2.76 -21.97
CA VAL A 333 27.93 -1.35 -22.37
C VAL A 333 29.40 -1.17 -22.76
N LYS A 334 29.69 -0.70 -23.97
CA LYS A 334 31.08 -0.63 -24.48
C LYS A 334 31.92 0.38 -23.73
N ASP A 335 31.47 1.61 -23.64
CA ASP A 335 32.16 2.74 -23.01
C ASP A 335 31.17 3.71 -22.34
N GLY A 336 31.68 4.81 -21.80
CA GLY A 336 30.88 5.81 -21.09
C GLY A 336 30.45 6.99 -21.96
N SER A 337 30.42 6.88 -23.30
CA SER A 337 29.89 7.94 -24.14
C SER A 337 28.36 8.05 -24.03
N VAL A 338 27.84 9.26 -24.15
CA VAL A 338 26.39 9.53 -24.08
C VAL A 338 26.02 10.50 -25.19
N ASP A 339 25.04 10.11 -26.02
CA ASP A 339 24.51 10.94 -27.07
C ASP A 339 23.01 11.13 -26.90
N PHE A 340 22.58 12.38 -26.99
CA PHE A 340 21.18 12.77 -27.10
C PHE A 340 20.96 13.29 -28.51
N ASP A 341 20.18 12.57 -29.31
CA ASP A 341 19.89 12.95 -30.70
C ASP A 341 18.47 13.54 -30.74
N HIS A 342 18.36 14.86 -30.79
CA HIS A 342 17.10 15.61 -30.88
C HIS A 342 16.03 15.15 -29.89
N VAL A 343 16.40 15.03 -28.62
CA VAL A 343 15.56 14.46 -27.58
C VAL A 343 14.53 15.44 -27.03
N SER A 344 13.25 15.05 -27.09
CA SER A 344 12.16 15.71 -26.38
C SER A 344 11.53 14.76 -25.36
N PHE A 345 11.14 15.29 -24.21
CA PHE A 345 10.61 14.48 -23.12
C PHE A 345 9.45 15.15 -22.38
N LYS A 346 8.43 14.34 -22.04
CA LYS A 346 7.29 14.69 -21.18
C LYS A 346 7.10 13.63 -20.10
N TYR A 347 6.84 14.03 -18.86
CA TYR A 347 6.48 13.10 -17.77
C TYR A 347 5.10 12.46 -17.95
N SER A 348 4.22 13.06 -18.72
CA SER A 348 2.90 12.51 -19.03
C SER A 348 2.54 12.84 -20.47
N LYS A 349 1.95 11.89 -21.17
CA LYS A 349 1.40 12.09 -22.53
C LYS A 349 0.34 13.21 -22.61
N LYS A 350 -0.28 13.53 -21.45
CA LYS A 350 -1.29 14.60 -21.33
C LYS A 350 -0.69 15.97 -21.00
N ALA A 351 0.63 16.06 -20.74
CA ALA A 351 1.26 17.32 -20.42
C ALA A 351 1.27 18.25 -21.65
N GLU A 352 0.88 19.50 -21.46
CA GLU A 352 0.86 20.50 -22.52
C GLU A 352 2.27 20.94 -22.93
N ARG A 353 3.22 20.94 -21.99
CA ARG A 353 4.60 21.39 -22.22
C ARG A 353 5.58 20.23 -22.09
N ASN A 354 6.63 20.28 -22.91
CA ASN A 354 7.78 19.40 -22.78
C ASN A 354 8.59 19.79 -21.52
N ALA A 355 9.10 18.79 -20.82
CA ALA A 355 10.13 19.00 -19.80
C ALA A 355 11.50 19.23 -20.47
N LEU A 356 11.77 18.55 -21.58
CA LEU A 356 12.94 18.77 -22.43
C LEU A 356 12.46 18.91 -23.87
N SER A 357 13.07 19.82 -24.63
CA SER A 357 12.72 20.09 -26.02
C SER A 357 13.98 20.17 -26.87
N ASP A 358 14.06 19.29 -27.88
CA ASP A 358 15.10 19.26 -28.90
C ASP A 358 16.52 19.32 -28.33
N ILE A 359 16.83 18.41 -27.41
CA ILE A 359 18.17 18.30 -26.81
C ILE A 359 19.09 17.54 -27.79
N ASP A 360 20.11 18.21 -28.27
CA ASP A 360 21.20 17.64 -29.08
C ASP A 360 22.51 17.81 -28.31
N LEU A 361 23.08 16.70 -27.79
CA LEU A 361 24.23 16.72 -26.90
C LEU A 361 25.07 15.45 -27.06
N HIS A 362 26.35 15.61 -27.28
CA HIS A 362 27.32 14.51 -27.39
C HIS A 362 28.39 14.62 -26.30
N ILE A 363 28.50 13.59 -25.48
CA ILE A 363 29.46 13.47 -24.38
C ILE A 363 30.40 12.32 -24.67
N LYS A 364 31.70 12.60 -24.66
CA LYS A 364 32.74 11.59 -24.91
C LYS A 364 32.97 10.71 -23.68
N SER A 365 33.41 9.47 -23.89
CA SER A 365 33.80 8.60 -22.77
C SER A 365 34.94 9.21 -21.97
N GLY A 366 34.79 9.25 -20.64
CA GLY A 366 35.73 9.85 -19.69
C GLY A 366 35.62 11.37 -19.56
N GLU A 367 34.77 12.03 -20.30
CA GLU A 367 34.57 13.49 -20.23
C GLU A 367 33.85 13.91 -18.95
N VAL A 368 34.17 15.08 -18.44
CA VAL A 368 33.52 15.71 -17.30
C VAL A 368 32.60 16.81 -17.79
N ILE A 369 31.31 16.64 -17.64
CA ILE A 369 30.28 17.63 -18.02
C ILE A 369 29.69 18.24 -16.74
N GLY A 370 29.75 19.57 -16.65
CA GLY A 370 28.98 20.35 -15.69
C GLY A 370 27.62 20.71 -16.28
N ILE A 371 26.53 20.62 -15.51
CA ILE A 371 25.20 21.08 -15.91
C ILE A 371 24.74 22.16 -14.96
N LEU A 372 24.46 23.34 -15.50
CA LEU A 372 24.01 24.51 -14.78
C LEU A 372 22.67 25.01 -15.32
N GLY A 373 21.88 25.67 -14.50
CA GLY A 373 20.59 26.26 -14.91
C GLY A 373 19.72 26.57 -13.70
N GLY A 374 18.72 27.40 -13.88
CA GLY A 374 17.78 27.80 -12.85
C GLY A 374 16.97 26.64 -12.26
N THR A 375 16.26 26.90 -11.17
CA THR A 375 15.29 25.93 -10.63
C THR A 375 14.18 25.71 -11.67
N GLY A 376 13.85 24.44 -11.97
CA GLY A 376 12.85 24.10 -12.97
C GLY A 376 13.38 24.05 -14.41
N SER A 377 14.68 24.23 -14.68
CA SER A 377 15.27 24.12 -16.02
C SER A 377 15.40 22.69 -16.55
N SER A 378 14.89 21.69 -15.82
CA SER A 378 14.85 20.27 -16.21
C SER A 378 16.18 19.51 -16.22
N LYS A 379 17.16 19.96 -15.43
CA LYS A 379 18.47 19.28 -15.28
C LYS A 379 18.32 17.82 -14.85
N SER A 380 17.55 17.56 -13.79
CA SER A 380 17.32 16.20 -13.29
C SER A 380 16.55 15.35 -14.31
N SER A 381 15.65 15.94 -15.11
CA SER A 381 14.95 15.22 -16.19
C SER A 381 15.93 14.72 -17.25
N LEU A 382 16.92 15.54 -17.62
CA LEU A 382 17.94 15.15 -18.61
C LEU A 382 18.73 13.92 -18.17
N ILE A 383 19.25 13.93 -16.95
CA ILE A 383 20.07 12.82 -16.46
C ILE A 383 19.32 11.54 -16.20
N GLN A 384 18.00 11.61 -15.91
CA GLN A 384 17.15 10.45 -15.68
C GLN A 384 16.91 9.61 -16.94
N LEU A 385 17.10 10.19 -18.13
CA LEU A 385 16.98 9.49 -19.40
C LEU A 385 18.19 8.59 -19.70
N ILE A 386 19.37 8.90 -19.16
CA ILE A 386 20.62 8.14 -19.40
C ILE A 386 20.52 6.70 -18.86
N PRO A 387 20.14 6.46 -17.55
CA PRO A 387 19.91 5.12 -17.02
C PRO A 387 18.53 4.56 -17.40
N ARG A 388 17.82 5.21 -18.35
CA ARG A 388 16.47 4.84 -18.77
C ARG A 388 15.53 4.66 -17.58
N LEU A 389 15.43 5.69 -16.71
CA LEU A 389 14.39 5.73 -15.66
C LEU A 389 13.04 6.14 -16.26
N TYR A 390 13.08 6.89 -17.37
CA TYR A 390 11.95 7.23 -18.24
C TYR A 390 12.36 7.03 -19.70
N ASP A 391 11.40 6.77 -20.57
CA ASP A 391 11.62 6.75 -22.01
C ASP A 391 11.41 8.14 -22.62
N VAL A 392 12.16 8.47 -23.66
CA VAL A 392 12.01 9.73 -24.41
C VAL A 392 10.67 9.77 -25.14
N THR A 393 10.15 10.98 -25.36
CA THR A 393 8.94 11.17 -26.17
C THR A 393 9.28 11.22 -27.65
N GLU A 394 10.39 11.88 -28.02
CA GLU A 394 10.92 12.00 -29.37
C GLU A 394 12.45 11.97 -29.31
N GLY A 395 13.07 11.58 -30.40
CA GLY A 395 14.53 11.44 -30.49
C GLY A 395 15.06 10.13 -29.93
N SER A 396 16.35 10.05 -29.62
CA SER A 396 16.98 8.88 -29.04
C SER A 396 18.11 9.24 -28.07
N VAL A 397 18.26 8.45 -26.99
CA VAL A 397 19.42 8.51 -26.09
C VAL A 397 20.28 7.27 -26.33
N LYS A 398 21.58 7.48 -26.55
CA LYS A 398 22.53 6.39 -26.72
C LYS A 398 23.58 6.41 -25.62
N VAL A 399 24.00 5.22 -25.18
CA VAL A 399 25.11 5.02 -24.24
C VAL A 399 26.07 4.02 -24.88
N GLY A 400 27.37 4.36 -24.90
CA GLY A 400 28.36 3.53 -25.62
C GLY A 400 28.05 3.37 -27.13
N GLY A 401 27.42 4.39 -27.74
CA GLY A 401 27.01 4.40 -29.14
C GLY A 401 25.78 3.56 -29.48
N VAL A 402 25.10 2.96 -28.48
CA VAL A 402 23.91 2.12 -28.65
C VAL A 402 22.72 2.74 -27.93
N ASP A 403 21.55 2.74 -28.60
CA ASP A 403 20.30 3.23 -28.03
C ASP A 403 19.95 2.51 -26.72
N VAL A 404 19.58 3.27 -25.69
CA VAL A 404 19.26 2.76 -24.35
C VAL A 404 18.11 1.73 -24.35
N HIS A 405 17.22 1.78 -25.35
CA HIS A 405 16.13 0.81 -25.51
C HIS A 405 16.61 -0.60 -25.88
N LYS A 406 17.82 -0.75 -26.40
CA LYS A 406 18.39 -2.03 -26.83
C LYS A 406 19.11 -2.77 -25.71
N TYR A 407 19.37 -2.10 -24.58
CA TYR A 407 20.03 -2.71 -23.44
C TYR A 407 19.04 -3.45 -22.53
N ASP A 408 19.56 -4.45 -21.85
CA ASP A 408 18.96 -4.93 -20.61
C ASP A 408 19.01 -3.81 -19.55
N LEU A 409 17.87 -3.55 -18.90
CA LEU A 409 17.75 -2.44 -17.94
C LEU A 409 18.71 -2.59 -16.75
N GLU A 410 18.91 -3.81 -16.26
CA GLU A 410 19.81 -4.07 -15.15
C GLU A 410 21.26 -3.80 -15.57
N THR A 411 21.65 -4.27 -16.74
CA THR A 411 22.98 -4.04 -17.31
C THR A 411 23.27 -2.54 -17.49
N LEU A 412 22.35 -1.81 -18.10
CA LEU A 412 22.51 -0.36 -18.29
C LEU A 412 22.65 0.36 -16.94
N ARG A 413 21.76 0.08 -16.00
CA ARG A 413 21.75 0.72 -14.68
C ARG A 413 22.92 0.32 -13.79
N ASN A 414 23.55 -0.81 -14.04
CA ASN A 414 24.78 -1.20 -13.36
C ASN A 414 26.00 -0.42 -13.87
N GLN A 415 25.97 0.07 -15.11
CA GLN A 415 27.05 0.86 -15.71
C GLN A 415 26.83 2.38 -15.56
N VAL A 416 25.62 2.83 -15.20
CA VAL A 416 25.28 4.24 -14.96
C VAL A 416 24.88 4.42 -13.50
N ALA A 417 25.81 4.88 -12.67
CA ALA A 417 25.52 5.16 -11.26
C ALA A 417 25.02 6.60 -11.10
N VAL A 418 23.93 6.76 -10.37
CA VAL A 418 23.31 8.07 -10.11
C VAL A 418 23.27 8.33 -8.60
N VAL A 419 23.83 9.46 -8.19
CA VAL A 419 23.63 10.02 -6.85
C VAL A 419 22.55 11.10 -6.96
N LEU A 420 21.37 10.81 -6.42
CA LEU A 420 20.21 11.68 -6.53
C LEU A 420 20.32 12.89 -5.59
N GLN A 421 19.67 13.99 -5.92
CA GLN A 421 19.56 15.18 -5.08
C GLN A 421 19.04 14.85 -3.68
N LYS A 422 18.03 13.97 -3.59
CA LYS A 422 17.47 13.50 -2.32
C LYS A 422 18.20 12.24 -1.86
N ASN A 423 19.23 12.43 -1.02
CA ASN A 423 20.05 11.35 -0.51
C ASN A 423 19.29 10.54 0.56
N VAL A 424 19.05 9.26 0.29
CA VAL A 424 18.34 8.34 1.19
C VAL A 424 19.28 7.22 1.64
N LEU A 425 19.37 7.03 2.96
CA LEU A 425 20.01 5.87 3.57
C LEU A 425 18.94 4.96 4.17
N PHE A 426 19.18 3.66 4.12
CA PHE A 426 18.30 2.64 4.71
C PHE A 426 18.72 2.34 6.15
N SER A 427 17.77 1.86 6.95
CA SER A 427 18.08 1.34 8.27
C SER A 427 19.01 0.13 8.17
N GLY A 428 20.10 0.13 8.92
CA GLY A 428 21.14 -0.89 8.87
C GLY A 428 22.49 -0.28 9.17
N THR A 429 23.55 -1.06 9.08
CA THR A 429 24.90 -0.55 9.27
C THR A 429 25.37 0.33 8.09
N ILE A 430 26.45 1.09 8.27
CA ILE A 430 27.10 1.78 7.15
C ILE A 430 27.52 0.76 6.08
N LYS A 431 28.06 -0.39 6.46
CA LYS A 431 28.40 -1.49 5.53
C LYS A 431 27.19 -1.96 4.73
N ASP A 432 26.04 -2.16 5.38
CA ASP A 432 24.81 -2.57 4.68
C ASP A 432 24.39 -1.52 3.65
N ASN A 433 24.49 -0.25 4.01
CA ASN A 433 24.20 0.84 3.09
C ASN A 433 25.16 0.91 1.90
N LEU A 434 26.45 0.63 2.11
CA LEU A 434 27.47 0.58 1.05
C LEU A 434 27.25 -0.62 0.11
N ARG A 435 26.83 -1.77 0.64
CA ARG A 435 26.53 -2.99 -0.14
C ARG A 435 25.38 -2.84 -1.11
N TRP A 436 24.55 -1.80 -1.00
CA TRP A 436 23.60 -1.46 -2.06
C TRP A 436 24.29 -1.08 -3.38
N GLY A 437 25.51 -0.57 -3.33
CA GLY A 437 26.33 -0.35 -4.53
C GLY A 437 26.86 -1.65 -5.12
N ASN A 438 27.40 -2.53 -4.27
CA ASN A 438 27.90 -3.85 -4.64
C ASN A 438 27.71 -4.83 -3.47
N PRO A 439 26.79 -5.82 -3.56
CA PRO A 439 26.54 -6.78 -2.48
C PRO A 439 27.76 -7.59 -2.06
N ASN A 440 28.72 -7.78 -2.97
CA ASN A 440 29.92 -8.57 -2.76
C ASN A 440 31.16 -7.72 -2.45
N ALA A 441 30.97 -6.41 -2.18
CA ALA A 441 32.09 -5.53 -1.87
C ALA A 441 32.85 -5.99 -0.60
N THR A 442 34.16 -6.09 -0.72
CA THR A 442 35.05 -6.35 0.39
C THR A 442 35.18 -5.13 1.30
N ASP A 443 35.60 -5.33 2.54
CA ASP A 443 35.83 -4.22 3.47
C ASP A 443 36.83 -3.21 2.89
N ALA A 444 37.90 -3.69 2.24
CA ALA A 444 38.91 -2.84 1.60
C ALA A 444 38.32 -1.98 0.44
N GLU A 445 37.45 -2.56 -0.38
CA GLU A 445 36.79 -1.80 -1.44
C GLU A 445 35.83 -0.75 -0.87
N MET A 446 35.11 -1.07 0.23
CA MET A 446 34.23 -0.12 0.92
C MET A 446 35.03 1.04 1.52
N GLU A 447 36.19 0.75 2.17
CA GLU A 447 37.09 1.77 2.70
C GLU A 447 37.66 2.67 1.61
N GLU A 448 38.09 2.09 0.47
CA GLU A 448 38.62 2.87 -0.64
C GLU A 448 37.53 3.78 -1.25
N ALA A 449 36.33 3.26 -1.47
CA ALA A 449 35.21 4.07 -1.96
C ALA A 449 34.87 5.21 -0.98
N CYS A 450 34.89 4.95 0.32
CA CYS A 450 34.67 5.97 1.35
C CYS A 450 35.81 7.00 1.41
N ARG A 451 37.07 6.60 1.19
CA ARG A 451 38.21 7.54 1.07
C ARG A 451 38.02 8.47 -0.14
N LEU A 452 37.68 7.93 -1.29
CA LEU A 452 37.40 8.73 -2.50
C LEU A 452 36.24 9.71 -2.31
N ALA A 453 35.21 9.29 -1.59
CA ALA A 453 34.05 10.12 -1.24
C ALA A 453 34.29 11.02 -0.01
N GLN A 454 35.51 11.07 0.54
CA GLN A 454 35.84 11.79 1.77
C GLN A 454 34.94 11.41 2.97
N ALA A 455 34.47 10.14 3.00
CA ALA A 455 33.60 9.64 4.05
C ALA A 455 34.36 8.90 5.17
N ASP A 456 35.51 8.31 4.88
CA ASP A 456 36.26 7.47 5.82
C ASP A 456 36.65 8.22 7.09
N GLU A 457 37.04 9.48 6.99
CA GLU A 457 37.46 10.30 8.13
C GLU A 457 36.39 10.37 9.22
N PHE A 458 35.15 10.71 8.89
CA PHE A 458 34.09 10.78 9.89
C PHE A 458 33.59 9.41 10.33
N ILE A 459 33.69 8.38 9.46
CA ILE A 459 33.31 7.00 9.82
C ILE A 459 34.24 6.47 10.91
N GLN A 460 35.53 6.75 10.80
CA GLN A 460 36.55 6.34 11.81
C GLN A 460 36.31 7.01 13.17
N GLN A 461 35.63 8.16 13.22
CA GLN A 461 35.28 8.85 14.47
C GLN A 461 34.08 8.21 15.19
N PHE A 462 33.27 7.39 14.51
CA PHE A 462 32.18 6.69 15.17
C PHE A 462 32.69 5.53 16.02
N PRO A 463 32.09 5.27 17.21
CA PRO A 463 32.50 4.18 18.09
C PRO A 463 32.53 2.80 17.42
N GLN A 464 31.59 2.55 16.52
CA GLN A 464 31.46 1.27 15.79
C GLN A 464 31.96 1.37 14.35
N LYS A 465 32.56 2.50 13.94
CA LYS A 465 33.11 2.73 12.61
C LYS A 465 32.11 2.33 11.51
N TYR A 466 32.50 1.44 10.61
CA TYR A 466 31.65 0.94 9.51
C TYR A 466 30.45 0.09 9.95
N ASP A 467 30.47 -0.44 11.17
CA ASP A 467 29.36 -1.19 11.76
C ASP A 467 28.36 -0.27 12.50
N THR A 468 28.57 1.05 12.46
CA THR A 468 27.65 2.05 13.02
C THR A 468 26.29 1.93 12.37
N TRP A 469 25.23 1.86 13.20
CA TRP A 469 23.86 1.78 12.75
C TRP A 469 23.34 3.12 12.22
N ILE A 470 22.76 3.08 11.05
CA ILE A 470 22.06 4.19 10.41
C ILE A 470 20.56 4.01 10.64
N GLU A 471 19.90 5.04 11.14
CA GLU A 471 18.44 5.06 11.30
C GLU A 471 17.73 5.30 9.96
N GLN A 472 16.43 5.05 9.93
CA GLN A 472 15.60 5.22 8.73
C GLN A 472 15.75 6.62 8.12
N GLY A 473 16.10 6.68 6.85
CA GLY A 473 16.39 7.93 6.15
C GLY A 473 17.68 8.63 6.59
N GLY A 474 18.51 7.99 7.43
CA GLY A 474 19.75 8.57 7.95
C GLY A 474 19.53 9.74 8.89
N SER A 475 18.52 9.68 9.77
CA SER A 475 18.19 10.78 10.69
C SER A 475 19.30 11.08 11.71
N ASN A 476 20.16 10.12 11.98
CA ASN A 476 21.29 10.21 12.91
C ASN A 476 22.63 10.62 12.27
N VAL A 477 22.65 11.01 11.00
CA VAL A 477 23.83 11.53 10.31
C VAL A 477 23.53 12.85 9.63
N SER A 478 24.55 13.72 9.49
CA SER A 478 24.39 15.03 8.86
C SER A 478 24.13 14.94 7.36
N GLY A 479 23.60 16.00 6.75
CA GLY A 479 23.33 16.06 5.32
C GLY A 479 24.57 15.77 4.47
N GLY A 480 25.71 16.38 4.79
CA GLY A 480 26.97 16.15 4.11
C GLY A 480 27.54 14.73 4.32
N GLN A 481 27.33 14.12 5.49
CA GLN A 481 27.69 12.72 5.74
C GLN A 481 26.83 11.78 4.88
N LYS A 482 25.49 12.03 4.79
CA LYS A 482 24.61 11.26 3.89
C LYS A 482 25.06 11.32 2.45
N GLN A 483 25.36 12.52 1.95
CA GLN A 483 25.81 12.74 0.57
C GLN A 483 27.09 11.93 0.29
N ARG A 484 28.10 12.03 1.16
CA ARG A 484 29.35 11.30 1.00
C ARG A 484 29.16 9.78 1.04
N LEU A 485 28.28 9.26 1.90
CA LEU A 485 27.94 7.83 1.91
C LEU A 485 27.21 7.40 0.62
N CYS A 486 26.31 8.21 0.08
CA CYS A 486 25.65 7.93 -1.19
C CYS A 486 26.63 7.98 -2.38
N ILE A 487 27.61 8.89 -2.35
CA ILE A 487 28.69 8.92 -3.34
C ILE A 487 29.54 7.64 -3.25
N ALA A 488 29.98 7.23 -2.05
CA ALA A 488 30.73 6.00 -1.84
C ALA A 488 29.96 4.76 -2.33
N ARG A 489 28.65 4.70 -2.07
CA ARG A 489 27.74 3.67 -2.60
C ARG A 489 27.75 3.60 -4.13
N ALA A 490 27.71 4.75 -4.79
CA ALA A 490 27.72 4.83 -6.25
C ALA A 490 29.08 4.38 -6.82
N LEU A 491 30.19 4.73 -6.17
CA LEU A 491 31.54 4.34 -6.58
C LEU A 491 31.79 2.83 -6.51
N LEU A 492 31.19 2.14 -5.53
CA LEU A 492 31.29 0.68 -5.38
C LEU A 492 30.74 -0.10 -6.57
N ARG A 493 29.90 0.52 -7.40
CA ARG A 493 29.42 -0.07 -8.68
C ARG A 493 30.49 -0.11 -9.74
N LYS A 494 31.60 0.66 -9.61
CA LYS A 494 32.64 0.86 -10.63
C LYS A 494 32.02 1.23 -11.99
N PRO A 495 31.16 2.27 -12.04
CA PRO A 495 30.38 2.59 -13.23
C PRO A 495 31.23 3.19 -14.35
N LYS A 496 30.76 3.05 -15.61
CA LYS A 496 31.31 3.77 -16.76
C LYS A 496 30.84 5.23 -16.80
N ILE A 497 29.66 5.51 -16.25
CA ILE A 497 29.08 6.85 -16.14
C ILE A 497 28.66 7.10 -14.70
N LEU A 498 29.17 8.17 -14.10
CA LEU A 498 28.80 8.63 -12.75
C LEU A 498 28.05 9.96 -12.86
N ILE A 499 26.81 9.97 -12.41
CA ILE A 499 25.94 11.15 -12.39
C ILE A 499 25.79 11.64 -10.94
N LEU A 500 26.08 12.92 -10.72
CA LEU A 500 25.99 13.59 -9.43
C LEU A 500 24.94 14.71 -9.53
N ASP A 501 23.71 14.46 -9.07
CA ASP A 501 22.61 15.44 -9.10
C ASP A 501 22.58 16.24 -7.78
N ASP A 502 23.17 17.43 -7.81
CA ASP A 502 23.28 18.35 -6.66
C ASP A 502 23.77 17.65 -5.35
N SER A 503 24.62 16.64 -5.55
CA SER A 503 24.98 15.67 -4.51
C SER A 503 26.09 16.14 -3.60
N THR A 504 26.62 17.35 -3.80
CA THR A 504 27.63 17.99 -2.93
C THR A 504 27.14 19.30 -2.31
N SER A 505 25.86 19.65 -2.50
CA SER A 505 25.28 20.92 -2.01
C SER A 505 25.32 21.08 -0.47
N ALA A 506 25.28 19.98 0.28
CA ALA A 506 25.40 19.98 1.74
C ALA A 506 26.84 19.66 2.22
N VAL A 507 27.78 19.53 1.29
CA VAL A 507 29.21 19.34 1.59
C VAL A 507 29.90 20.70 1.51
N ASP A 508 30.85 20.96 2.39
CA ASP A 508 31.65 22.19 2.35
C ASP A 508 32.54 22.24 1.10
N THR A 509 32.88 23.46 0.67
CA THR A 509 33.61 23.69 -0.58
C THR A 509 34.99 23.01 -0.63
N ALA A 510 35.68 22.91 0.52
CA ALA A 510 37.00 22.29 0.59
C ALA A 510 36.90 20.76 0.42
N THR A 511 35.91 20.13 1.04
CA THR A 511 35.63 18.69 0.90
C THR A 511 35.14 18.36 -0.53
N ASP A 512 34.29 19.19 -1.14
CA ASP A 512 33.84 19.01 -2.52
C ASP A 512 35.02 19.07 -3.49
N ALA A 513 35.96 20.02 -3.32
CA ALA A 513 37.18 20.10 -4.11
C ALA A 513 38.06 18.83 -4.00
N LYS A 514 38.22 18.28 -2.77
CA LYS A 514 38.96 17.03 -2.54
C LYS A 514 38.28 15.83 -3.23
N ILE A 515 36.94 15.74 -3.19
CA ILE A 515 36.18 14.69 -3.87
C ILE A 515 36.41 14.77 -5.40
N ARG A 516 36.32 15.98 -5.97
CA ARG A 516 36.55 16.18 -7.42
C ARG A 516 38.00 15.87 -7.82
N GLN A 517 38.98 16.23 -7.00
CA GLN A 517 40.37 15.89 -7.23
C GLN A 517 40.58 14.37 -7.17
N ALA A 518 40.04 13.68 -6.16
CA ALA A 518 40.11 12.22 -6.06
C ALA A 518 39.51 11.52 -7.27
N PHE A 519 38.41 12.04 -7.81
CA PHE A 519 37.79 11.50 -9.02
C PHE A 519 38.65 11.70 -10.28
N ARG A 520 39.34 12.84 -10.41
CA ARG A 520 40.27 13.06 -11.54
C ARG A 520 41.42 12.08 -11.52
N GLU A 521 42.00 11.84 -10.34
CA GLU A 521 43.19 10.99 -10.19
C GLU A 521 42.86 9.50 -10.30
N LYS A 522 41.71 9.06 -9.73
CA LYS A 522 41.40 7.64 -9.56
C LYS A 522 40.37 7.10 -10.55
N LEU A 523 39.61 7.97 -11.23
CA LEU A 523 38.55 7.58 -12.16
C LEU A 523 38.68 8.26 -13.54
N PRO A 524 39.89 8.22 -14.18
CA PRO A 524 40.12 8.98 -15.44
C PRO A 524 39.28 8.47 -16.62
N GLY A 525 38.86 7.20 -16.61
CA GLY A 525 38.04 6.60 -17.67
C GLY A 525 36.52 6.67 -17.45
N THR A 526 36.06 7.17 -16.31
CA THR A 526 34.65 7.28 -15.98
C THR A 526 34.10 8.63 -16.45
N THR A 527 33.07 8.61 -17.27
CA THR A 527 32.33 9.81 -17.66
C THR A 527 31.60 10.36 -16.44
N ARG A 528 31.75 11.66 -16.18
CA ARG A 528 31.16 12.31 -14.98
C ARG A 528 30.23 13.43 -15.41
N ILE A 529 28.99 13.35 -14.96
CA ILE A 529 27.98 14.38 -15.21
C ILE A 529 27.63 14.99 -13.85
N ILE A 530 27.92 16.27 -13.68
CA ILE A 530 27.80 16.98 -12.41
C ILE A 530 26.74 18.07 -12.56
N ILE A 531 25.58 17.88 -11.93
CA ILE A 531 24.61 18.96 -11.78
C ILE A 531 24.98 19.71 -10.50
N ALA A 532 25.20 20.99 -10.59
CA ALA A 532 25.45 21.83 -9.43
C ALA A 532 24.73 23.17 -9.52
N GLN A 533 24.44 23.73 -8.35
CA GLN A 533 23.95 25.10 -8.23
C GLN A 533 25.11 26.10 -8.09
N ARG A 534 26.25 25.62 -7.60
CA ARG A 534 27.46 26.45 -7.44
C ARG A 534 28.36 26.30 -8.68
N ILE A 535 28.78 27.43 -9.26
CA ILE A 535 29.72 27.43 -10.38
C ILE A 535 31.06 26.81 -9.96
N SER A 536 31.52 27.04 -8.74
CA SER A 536 32.77 26.45 -8.22
C SER A 536 32.82 24.91 -8.28
N SER A 537 31.66 24.24 -8.31
CA SER A 537 31.59 22.78 -8.42
C SER A 537 31.71 22.27 -9.86
N VAL A 538 31.51 23.12 -10.86
CA VAL A 538 31.53 22.75 -12.30
C VAL A 538 32.53 23.52 -13.14
N GLN A 539 33.16 24.59 -12.61
CA GLN A 539 34.07 25.44 -13.37
C GLN A 539 35.26 24.70 -13.97
N ASP A 540 35.67 23.61 -13.33
CA ASP A 540 36.78 22.77 -13.78
C ASP A 540 36.33 21.60 -14.67
N ALA A 541 35.07 21.55 -15.12
CA ALA A 541 34.59 20.54 -16.06
C ALA A 541 35.17 20.81 -17.49
N ASP A 542 35.29 19.75 -18.27
CA ASP A 542 35.76 19.87 -19.65
C ASP A 542 34.83 20.74 -20.49
N ARG A 543 33.53 20.58 -20.28
CA ARG A 543 32.48 21.46 -20.81
C ARG A 543 31.36 21.66 -19.79
N ILE A 544 30.70 22.79 -19.86
CA ILE A 544 29.58 23.14 -19.04
C ILE A 544 28.37 23.37 -19.98
N LEU A 545 27.28 22.70 -19.66
CA LEU A 545 25.99 22.82 -20.30
C LEU A 545 25.11 23.79 -19.49
N VAL A 546 24.63 24.85 -20.10
CA VAL A 546 23.66 25.77 -19.51
C VAL A 546 22.27 25.41 -20.04
N LEU A 547 21.39 24.93 -19.13
CA LEU A 547 20.00 24.60 -19.44
C LEU A 547 19.07 25.72 -19.00
N ASP A 548 18.18 26.10 -19.91
CA ASP A 548 17.10 27.02 -19.60
C ASP A 548 15.79 26.56 -20.23
N ASN A 549 14.71 26.54 -19.44
CA ASN A 549 13.36 26.15 -19.89
C ASN A 549 13.32 24.83 -20.70
N GLY A 550 14.15 23.84 -20.31
CA GLY A 550 14.20 22.53 -20.95
C GLY A 550 14.94 22.51 -22.30
N GLN A 551 15.71 23.54 -22.63
CA GLN A 551 16.53 23.63 -23.85
C GLN A 551 17.98 23.95 -23.49
N ILE A 552 18.89 23.64 -24.42
CA ILE A 552 20.31 24.01 -24.32
C ILE A 552 20.43 25.50 -24.68
N ASN A 553 20.77 26.31 -23.65
CA ASN A 553 21.05 27.73 -23.86
C ASN A 553 22.49 28.01 -24.29
N GLY A 554 23.43 27.16 -23.84
CA GLY A 554 24.83 27.25 -24.22
C GLY A 554 25.63 26.06 -23.74
N ILE A 555 26.72 25.77 -24.42
CA ILE A 555 27.69 24.74 -24.06
C ILE A 555 29.10 25.26 -24.36
N GLY A 556 30.03 25.07 -23.46
CA GLY A 556 31.43 25.51 -23.64
C GLY A 556 32.23 25.34 -22.34
N THR A 557 33.47 25.79 -22.36
CA THR A 557 34.31 25.88 -21.16
C THR A 557 33.84 27.01 -20.24
N HIS A 558 34.36 27.04 -19.02
CA HIS A 558 34.09 28.14 -18.07
C HIS A 558 34.38 29.53 -18.69
N GLU A 559 35.54 29.67 -19.37
CA GLU A 559 35.99 30.93 -19.97
C GLU A 559 35.11 31.34 -21.16
N GLU A 560 34.76 30.39 -22.02
CA GLU A 560 33.89 30.63 -23.17
C GLU A 560 32.49 31.08 -22.75
N LEU A 561 31.89 30.39 -21.76
CA LEU A 561 30.58 30.76 -21.27
C LEU A 561 30.57 32.08 -20.52
N LEU A 562 31.63 32.36 -19.76
CA LEU A 562 31.78 33.65 -19.10
C LEU A 562 31.88 34.83 -20.10
N ALA A 563 32.44 34.57 -21.28
CA ALA A 563 32.53 35.58 -22.34
C ALA A 563 31.24 35.73 -23.16
N THR A 564 30.46 34.66 -23.35
CA THR A 564 29.38 34.60 -24.35
C THR A 564 27.97 34.39 -23.81
N ASN A 565 27.82 33.76 -22.64
CA ASN A 565 26.52 33.32 -22.13
C ASN A 565 26.04 34.23 -20.99
N LYS A 566 24.94 34.96 -21.20
CA LYS A 566 24.37 35.90 -20.22
C LYS A 566 23.91 35.23 -18.95
N ILE A 567 23.22 34.07 -19.04
CA ILE A 567 22.73 33.35 -17.87
C ILE A 567 23.91 32.90 -17.00
N TYR A 568 24.96 32.38 -17.63
CA TYR A 568 26.17 31.97 -16.92
C TYR A 568 26.88 33.15 -16.24
N GLN A 569 26.99 34.31 -16.92
CA GLN A 569 27.54 35.55 -16.36
C GLN A 569 26.75 36.05 -15.14
N GLU A 570 25.44 36.06 -15.24
CA GLU A 570 24.56 36.49 -14.13
C GLU A 570 24.74 35.61 -12.91
N VAL A 571 24.74 34.28 -13.08
CA VAL A 571 24.96 33.33 -11.98
C VAL A 571 26.36 33.48 -11.39
N TYR A 572 27.39 33.64 -12.25
CA TYR A 572 28.77 33.86 -11.78
C TYR A 572 28.92 35.16 -10.99
N THR A 573 28.38 36.25 -11.50
CA THR A 573 28.43 37.56 -10.83
C THR A 573 27.69 37.53 -9.51
N SER A 574 26.53 36.89 -9.47
CA SER A 574 25.74 36.75 -8.24
C SER A 574 26.49 35.96 -7.14
N GLN A 575 27.25 34.92 -7.53
CA GLN A 575 27.98 34.08 -6.59
C GLN A 575 29.33 34.68 -6.18
N THR A 576 29.97 35.49 -7.02
CA THR A 576 31.28 36.10 -6.72
C THR A 576 31.19 37.49 -6.12
N GLN A 577 30.21 38.32 -6.49
CA GLN A 577 30.03 39.67 -6.00
C GLN A 577 29.04 39.81 -4.83
N GLY A 578 28.11 38.87 -4.71
CA GLY A 578 27.14 38.83 -3.60
C GLY A 578 27.73 38.13 -2.40
N GLY A 579 28.72 38.69 -1.71
CA GLY A 579 29.30 38.35 -0.38
C GLY A 579 28.88 37.06 0.36
N GLY A 580 28.60 36.00 -0.35
CA GLY A 580 27.92 34.80 0.13
C GLY A 580 28.82 33.59 0.31
N ASP A 581 30.10 33.75 0.57
CA ASP A 581 30.94 32.67 1.07
C ASP A 581 31.08 32.82 2.60
N PHE A 582 30.05 32.41 3.33
CA PHE A 582 30.04 32.38 4.80
C PHE A 582 31.13 31.44 5.40
N ASP A 583 31.80 30.66 4.57
CA ASP A 583 32.84 29.70 5.00
C ASP A 583 34.23 30.33 5.13
N LYS A 584 34.43 31.61 4.80
CA LYS A 584 35.74 32.28 4.92
C LYS A 584 36.00 33.01 6.24
N GLN A 585 35.06 33.04 7.17
CA GLN A 585 35.25 33.71 8.49
C GLN A 585 35.41 32.73 9.65
N GLY A 586 36.16 31.65 9.48
CA GLY A 586 36.46 30.70 10.56
C GLY A 586 37.91 30.34 10.75
N GLY A 587 38.82 31.21 10.29
CA GLY A 587 40.24 30.92 10.40
C GLY A 587 41.10 32.15 10.69
N GLU A 588 40.90 32.81 11.87
CA GLU A 588 41.87 33.63 12.59
C GLU A 588 41.17 34.33 13.79
N ALA A 589 41.15 33.63 14.93
CA ALA A 589 41.22 34.19 16.27
C ALA A 589 41.44 33.03 17.28
#